data_f0ce1554c31e0ffc54a38b6161ac493e
#
_entry.id   f0ce1554c31e0ffc54a38b6161ac493e
#
_cell.length_a   1.000
_cell.length_b   1.000
_cell.length_c   1.000
_cell.angle_alpha   90.00
_cell.angle_beta   90.00
_cell.angle_gamma   90.00
#
_symmetry.space_group_name_H-M   'P 1'
#
loop_
_entity.id
_entity.type
_entity.pdbx_description
1 polymer ?
#
loop_
_entity_poly.entity_id
_entity_poly.type
_entity_poly.pdbx_seq_one_letter_code
_entity_poly.pdbx_strand_id
1 'polypeptide(L)'
;MKKNADKGKSEGGNNMSKQKKTSSKNGEIETYLSSRYEFRYNTVLGRTEYRSKNDAHFSKVGRYEINTLRREIDNDIGIITSSDNLYSIIESSFSPRINPIQEYFKKLSATDIGSSNPDCGNKVSLSLKAIPDLASCVVVRNSDKWLPYLTKWLVAVVANAMDDRECRNHTCLVLTGEQGKFKTTFLDLLCPPALHGYSYTG
;
A
#
# COMPACT_ATOMS: atom_id res chain seq x y z
N MET A 1 -24.54 83.18 1.27
CA MET A 1 -24.77 83.11 -0.18
C MET A 1 -24.27 81.76 -0.69
N LYS A 2 -25.22 80.95 -1.14
CA LYS A 2 -25.26 80.26 -2.45
C LYS A 2 -24.01 79.36 -2.70
N LYS A 3 -24.07 78.13 -3.10
CA LYS A 3 -25.07 77.18 -3.65
C LYS A 3 -24.35 75.87 -4.01
N ASN A 4 -25.11 74.80 -3.91
CA ASN A 4 -25.26 73.63 -4.79
C ASN A 4 -24.13 72.60 -4.81
N ALA A 5 -24.31 71.39 -4.34
CA ALA A 5 -25.04 70.23 -4.90
C ALA A 5 -24.56 69.83 -6.30
N ASP A 6 -23.87 68.71 -6.40
CA ASP A 6 -24.31 67.75 -7.42
C ASP A 6 -23.90 66.32 -7.07
N LYS A 7 -24.77 65.39 -7.44
CA LYS A 7 -24.73 63.95 -7.26
C LYS A 7 -23.93 63.32 -8.41
N GLY A 8 -23.04 62.45 -8.13
CA GLY A 8 -22.46 61.51 -9.10
C GLY A 8 -22.53 60.11 -8.58
N LYS A 9 -23.55 59.32 -8.97
CA LYS A 9 -23.54 57.87 -8.89
C LYS A 9 -22.48 57.31 -9.83
N SER A 10 -21.58 56.49 -9.35
CA SER A 10 -20.81 55.60 -10.19
C SER A 10 -21.03 54.16 -9.69
N GLU A 11 -21.72 53.41 -10.51
CA GLU A 11 -21.88 51.99 -10.39
C GLU A 11 -20.51 51.28 -10.54
N GLY A 12 -19.99 50.75 -9.46
CA GLY A 12 -18.84 49.90 -9.47
C GLY A 12 -19.20 48.51 -9.94
N GLY A 13 -19.01 48.24 -11.23
CA GLY A 13 -19.11 46.88 -11.78
C GLY A 13 -18.05 45.96 -11.16
N ASN A 14 -18.55 44.98 -10.42
CA ASN A 14 -17.73 43.95 -9.80
C ASN A 14 -17.32 42.92 -10.87
N ASN A 15 -16.25 43.20 -11.61
CA ASN A 15 -15.60 42.28 -12.51
C ASN A 15 -14.81 41.23 -11.69
N MET A 16 -15.50 40.22 -11.19
CA MET A 16 -14.87 38.98 -10.77
C MET A 16 -14.28 38.28 -12.01
N SER A 17 -13.06 38.67 -12.36
CA SER A 17 -12.25 37.91 -13.30
C SER A 17 -12.01 36.53 -12.70
N LYS A 18 -12.71 35.52 -13.21
CA LYS A 18 -12.38 34.11 -13.03
C LYS A 18 -10.94 33.90 -13.53
N GLN A 19 -9.98 33.91 -12.63
CA GLN A 19 -8.63 33.45 -12.94
C GLN A 19 -8.77 31.97 -13.34
N LYS A 20 -8.69 31.70 -14.64
CA LYS A 20 -8.43 30.37 -15.17
C LYS A 20 -7.08 29.97 -14.59
N LYS A 21 -7.08 29.05 -13.61
CA LYS A 21 -5.88 28.39 -13.10
C LYS A 21 -5.25 27.68 -14.30
N THR A 22 -4.27 28.26 -14.93
CA THR A 22 -3.43 27.61 -15.96
C THR A 22 -2.70 26.48 -15.22
N SER A 23 -3.10 25.25 -15.46
CA SER A 23 -2.43 24.09 -14.92
C SER A 23 -1.00 24.08 -15.48
N SER A 24 -0.03 23.84 -14.62
CA SER A 24 1.34 23.71 -15.09
C SER A 24 1.46 22.44 -15.94
N LYS A 25 2.41 22.40 -16.89
CA LYS A 25 2.69 21.22 -17.72
C LYS A 25 2.82 19.93 -16.87
N ASN A 26 3.48 20.01 -15.73
CA ASN A 26 3.60 18.86 -14.81
C ASN A 26 2.25 18.51 -14.18
N GLY A 27 1.41 19.48 -13.82
CA GLY A 27 0.07 19.22 -13.29
C GLY A 27 -0.86 18.51 -14.29
N GLU A 28 -0.69 18.77 -15.59
CA GLU A 28 -1.42 18.04 -16.63
C GLU A 28 -0.94 16.60 -16.75
N ILE A 29 0.38 16.38 -16.67
CA ILE A 29 1.00 15.05 -16.63
C ILE A 29 0.49 14.26 -15.39
N GLU A 30 0.53 14.87 -14.19
CA GLU A 30 0.04 14.24 -12.96
C GLU A 30 -1.44 13.88 -13.05
N THR A 31 -2.26 14.76 -13.62
CA THR A 31 -3.69 14.51 -13.84
C THR A 31 -3.90 13.33 -14.80
N TYR A 32 -3.17 13.29 -15.90
CA TYR A 32 -3.20 12.21 -16.87
C TYR A 32 -2.81 10.88 -16.22
N LEU A 33 -1.67 10.84 -15.54
CA LEU A 33 -1.18 9.65 -14.85
C LEU A 33 -2.16 9.15 -13.79
N SER A 34 -2.68 10.04 -12.95
CA SER A 34 -3.64 9.70 -11.90
C SER A 34 -4.99 9.20 -12.45
N SER A 35 -5.34 9.58 -13.69
CA SER A 35 -6.57 9.11 -14.33
C SER A 35 -6.52 7.63 -14.71
N ARG A 36 -5.36 7.11 -15.08
CA ARG A 36 -5.15 5.76 -15.63
C ARG A 36 -4.44 4.79 -14.71
N TYR A 37 -3.54 5.31 -13.88
CA TYR A 37 -2.63 4.52 -13.06
C TYR A 37 -2.74 4.88 -11.59
N GLU A 38 -2.34 3.94 -10.75
CA GLU A 38 -2.06 4.14 -9.34
C GLU A 38 -0.57 3.95 -9.12
N PHE A 39 0.05 4.90 -8.43
CA PHE A 39 1.46 4.86 -8.06
C PHE A 39 1.62 4.77 -6.55
N ARG A 40 2.67 4.10 -6.11
CA ARG A 40 3.06 4.04 -4.70
C ARG A 40 4.56 3.87 -4.55
N TYR A 41 5.12 4.40 -3.49
CA TYR A 41 6.46 4.04 -3.05
C TYR A 41 6.36 2.90 -2.02
N ASN A 42 6.82 1.71 -2.38
CA ASN A 42 6.84 0.54 -1.52
C ASN A 42 8.02 0.64 -0.55
N THR A 43 7.75 0.92 0.73
CA THR A 43 8.79 1.13 1.75
C THR A 43 9.51 -0.16 2.13
N VAL A 44 8.90 -1.33 1.93
CA VAL A 44 9.52 -2.63 2.23
C VAL A 44 10.55 -3.00 1.18
N LEU A 45 10.22 -2.78 -0.11
CA LEU A 45 11.10 -3.12 -1.23
C LEU A 45 11.99 -1.94 -1.68
N GLY A 46 11.80 -0.75 -1.08
CA GLY A 46 12.59 0.44 -1.38
C GLY A 46 12.47 0.91 -2.84
N ARG A 47 11.28 0.78 -3.45
CA ARG A 47 11.08 1.10 -4.86
C ARG A 47 9.71 1.68 -5.15
N THR A 48 9.61 2.45 -6.22
CA THR A 48 8.33 2.92 -6.75
C THR A 48 7.68 1.82 -7.60
N GLU A 49 6.40 1.64 -7.39
CA GLU A 49 5.54 0.67 -8.07
C GLU A 49 4.32 1.37 -8.65
N TYR A 50 3.79 0.82 -9.72
CA TYR A 50 2.58 1.30 -10.36
C TYR A 50 1.70 0.14 -10.81
N ARG A 51 0.42 0.44 -11.03
CA ARG A 51 -0.51 -0.46 -11.72
C ARG A 51 -1.50 0.35 -12.55
N SER A 52 -2.01 -0.23 -13.63
CA SER A 52 -3.24 0.27 -14.24
C SER A 52 -4.40 0.13 -13.25
N LYS A 53 -5.37 1.04 -13.29
CA LYS A 53 -6.56 0.96 -12.41
C LYS A 53 -7.37 -0.33 -12.61
N ASN A 54 -7.20 -0.98 -13.77
CA ASN A 54 -7.85 -2.25 -14.08
C ASN A 54 -7.05 -3.48 -13.63
N ASP A 55 -5.80 -3.29 -13.18
CA ASP A 55 -4.92 -4.37 -12.75
C ASP A 55 -4.98 -4.60 -11.25
N ALA A 56 -4.90 -5.87 -10.84
CA ALA A 56 -4.87 -6.24 -9.43
C ALA A 56 -3.46 -6.09 -8.81
N HIS A 57 -2.41 -6.19 -9.64
CA HIS A 57 -1.03 -6.30 -9.17
C HIS A 57 -0.20 -5.05 -9.49
N PHE A 58 0.62 -4.65 -8.53
CA PHE A 58 1.61 -3.60 -8.73
C PHE A 58 2.88 -4.16 -9.36
N SER A 59 3.43 -3.44 -10.33
CA SER A 59 4.70 -3.73 -10.98
C SER A 59 5.72 -2.64 -10.66
N LYS A 60 7.01 -2.99 -10.69
CA LYS A 60 8.10 -2.03 -10.48
C LYS A 60 8.10 -1.00 -11.61
N VAL A 61 8.28 0.28 -11.28
CA VAL A 61 8.60 1.31 -12.27
C VAL A 61 10.07 1.19 -12.64
N GLY A 62 10.32 0.87 -13.90
CA GLY A 62 11.67 0.81 -14.46
C GLY A 62 11.80 1.70 -15.70
N ARG A 63 12.96 1.63 -16.36
CA ARG A 63 13.22 2.46 -17.55
C ARG A 63 12.26 2.17 -18.72
N TYR A 64 11.86 0.92 -18.85
CA TYR A 64 10.91 0.52 -19.89
C TYR A 64 9.54 1.18 -19.68
N GLU A 65 9.03 1.10 -18.46
CA GLU A 65 7.75 1.68 -18.05
C GLU A 65 7.75 3.19 -18.22
N ILE A 66 8.80 3.87 -17.78
CA ILE A 66 8.96 5.32 -17.96
C ILE A 66 8.92 5.72 -19.43
N ASN A 67 9.61 4.98 -20.31
CA ASN A 67 9.60 5.28 -21.73
C ASN A 67 8.22 5.00 -22.37
N THR A 68 7.50 4.00 -21.87
CA THR A 68 6.13 3.70 -22.30
C THR A 68 5.17 4.82 -21.88
N LEU A 69 5.19 5.21 -20.61
CA LEU A 69 4.38 6.32 -20.07
C LEU A 69 4.67 7.64 -20.80
N ARG A 70 5.93 7.91 -21.12
CA ARG A 70 6.32 9.10 -21.89
C ARG A 70 5.68 9.12 -23.27
N ARG A 71 5.67 7.98 -23.98
CA ARG A 71 5.03 7.88 -25.30
C ARG A 71 3.52 8.03 -25.21
N GLU A 72 2.89 7.47 -24.18
CA GLU A 72 1.46 7.61 -23.96
C GLU A 72 1.07 9.06 -23.70
N ILE A 73 1.82 9.76 -22.86
CA ILE A 73 1.60 11.19 -22.55
C ILE A 73 1.71 12.04 -23.84
N ASP A 74 2.75 11.79 -24.65
CA ASP A 74 2.93 12.50 -25.92
C ASP A 74 1.78 12.22 -26.88
N ASN A 75 1.41 10.96 -27.07
CA ASN A 75 0.37 10.56 -28.02
C ASN A 75 -1.04 11.02 -27.59
N ASP A 76 -1.36 10.96 -26.31
CA ASP A 76 -2.74 11.14 -25.83
C ASP A 76 -3.06 12.59 -25.46
N ILE A 77 -2.08 13.34 -24.94
CA ILE A 77 -2.27 14.73 -24.52
C ILE A 77 -1.30 15.71 -25.19
N GLY A 78 -0.43 15.25 -26.09
CA GLY A 78 0.49 16.08 -26.86
C GLY A 78 1.59 16.76 -26.03
N ILE A 79 1.90 16.25 -24.86
CA ILE A 79 2.92 16.82 -23.95
C ILE A 79 4.23 16.06 -24.10
N ILE A 80 5.22 16.71 -24.72
CA ILE A 80 6.58 16.17 -24.76
C ILE A 80 7.27 16.40 -23.42
N THR A 81 7.64 15.31 -22.75
CA THR A 81 8.39 15.33 -21.48
C THR A 81 9.66 14.46 -21.57
N SER A 82 10.66 14.75 -20.73
CA SER A 82 11.85 13.91 -20.62
C SER A 82 11.62 12.76 -19.63
N SER A 83 12.40 11.69 -19.77
CA SER A 83 12.38 10.58 -18.81
C SER A 83 12.75 11.03 -17.39
N ASP A 84 13.71 11.95 -17.26
CA ASP A 84 14.16 12.49 -15.97
C ASP A 84 13.06 13.32 -15.28
N ASN A 85 12.32 14.15 -16.07
CA ASN A 85 11.19 14.89 -15.51
C ASN A 85 10.09 13.92 -15.03
N LEU A 86 9.81 12.86 -15.78
CA LEU A 86 8.81 11.88 -15.41
C LEU A 86 9.24 11.09 -14.17
N TYR A 87 10.51 10.70 -14.06
CA TYR A 87 11.06 10.13 -12.82
C TYR A 87 10.91 11.09 -11.64
N SER A 88 11.23 12.37 -11.81
CA SER A 88 11.12 13.37 -10.75
C SER A 88 9.68 13.52 -10.24
N ILE A 89 8.69 13.39 -11.10
CA ILE A 89 7.27 13.38 -10.70
C ILE A 89 6.95 12.10 -9.94
N ILE A 90 7.24 10.94 -10.55
CA ILE A 90 6.83 9.62 -10.02
C ILE A 90 7.57 9.27 -8.72
N GLU A 91 8.85 9.67 -8.57
CA GLU A 91 9.65 9.42 -7.36
C GLU A 91 9.52 10.56 -6.32
N SER A 92 8.41 11.26 -6.33
CA SER A 92 8.07 12.35 -5.40
C SER A 92 6.88 11.96 -4.50
N SER A 93 6.30 12.98 -3.84
CA SER A 93 5.04 12.86 -3.09
C SER A 93 3.83 12.48 -3.96
N PHE A 94 3.97 12.50 -5.28
CA PHE A 94 2.98 11.96 -6.21
C PHE A 94 2.72 10.46 -6.00
N SER A 95 3.75 9.72 -5.60
CA SER A 95 3.65 8.30 -5.21
C SER A 95 3.63 8.17 -3.69
N PRO A 96 2.48 7.97 -3.05
CA PRO A 96 2.39 7.87 -1.60
C PRO A 96 3.25 6.71 -1.07
N ARG A 97 3.91 6.95 0.06
CA ARG A 97 4.73 5.95 0.74
C ARG A 97 3.84 4.97 1.48
N ILE A 98 3.96 3.71 1.14
CA ILE A 98 3.11 2.63 1.65
C ILE A 98 3.96 1.46 2.13
N ASN A 99 3.61 0.90 3.28
CA ASN A 99 4.09 -0.41 3.71
C ASN A 99 3.01 -1.46 3.41
N PRO A 100 3.15 -2.27 2.34
CA PRO A 100 2.12 -3.22 1.93
C PRO A 100 1.84 -4.32 2.95
N ILE A 101 2.82 -4.68 3.78
CA ILE A 101 2.64 -5.67 4.84
C ILE A 101 1.73 -5.10 5.93
N GLN A 102 1.97 -3.86 6.36
CA GLN A 102 1.09 -3.19 7.32
C GLN A 102 -0.32 -2.99 6.78
N GLU A 103 -0.45 -2.60 5.51
CA GLU A 103 -1.77 -2.47 4.87
C GLU A 103 -2.55 -3.78 4.86
N TYR A 104 -1.86 -4.89 4.59
CA TYR A 104 -2.47 -6.21 4.64
C TYR A 104 -3.07 -6.49 6.02
N PHE A 105 -2.31 -6.32 7.10
CA PHE A 105 -2.81 -6.56 8.45
C PHE A 105 -3.89 -5.55 8.89
N LYS A 106 -3.77 -4.27 8.51
CA LYS A 106 -4.80 -3.26 8.79
C LYS A 106 -6.14 -3.60 8.11
N LYS A 107 -6.10 -4.12 6.87
CA LYS A 107 -7.31 -4.56 6.16
C LYS A 107 -7.98 -5.75 6.82
N LEU A 108 -7.20 -6.73 7.32
CA LEU A 108 -7.76 -7.85 8.08
C LEU A 108 -8.51 -7.37 9.32
N SER A 109 -7.89 -6.49 10.12
CA SER A 109 -8.52 -5.93 11.32
C SER A 109 -9.82 -5.18 11.02
N ALA A 110 -9.88 -4.45 9.89
CA ALA A 110 -11.06 -3.68 9.50
C ALA A 110 -12.24 -4.57 9.07
N THR A 111 -11.97 -5.71 8.43
CA THR A 111 -13.00 -6.68 8.00
C THR A 111 -13.64 -7.40 9.19
N ASP A 112 -12.87 -7.66 10.24
CA ASP A 112 -13.37 -8.33 11.44
C ASP A 112 -14.23 -7.41 12.33
N ILE A 113 -13.94 -6.11 12.35
CA ILE A 113 -14.68 -5.11 13.15
C ILE A 113 -15.99 -4.68 12.46
N GLY A 114 -16.03 -4.68 11.12
CA GLY A 114 -17.20 -4.21 10.35
C GLY A 114 -18.39 -5.17 10.31
N SER A 115 -18.25 -6.40 10.79
CA SER A 115 -19.31 -7.42 10.79
C SER A 115 -19.97 -7.52 12.18
N SER A 116 -20.58 -6.42 12.64
CA SER A 116 -21.47 -6.41 13.80
C SER A 116 -22.83 -6.99 13.43
N ASN A 117 -22.85 -8.24 12.97
CA ASN A 117 -24.08 -9.04 12.98
C ASN A 117 -24.19 -9.69 14.37
N PRO A 118 -25.23 -9.38 15.17
CA PRO A 118 -25.40 -9.91 16.53
C PRO A 118 -25.56 -11.45 16.57
N ASP A 119 -25.72 -12.09 15.41
CA ASP A 119 -25.88 -13.55 15.28
C ASP A 119 -24.56 -14.31 15.09
N CYS A 120 -23.41 -13.62 15.14
CA CYS A 120 -22.09 -14.21 14.90
C CYS A 120 -21.29 -14.44 16.20
N GLY A 121 -21.92 -15.09 17.19
CA GLY A 121 -21.24 -15.62 18.40
C GLY A 121 -20.14 -16.65 18.11
N ASN A 122 -19.97 -17.04 16.83
CA ASN A 122 -19.03 -18.08 16.41
C ASN A 122 -17.68 -17.54 15.84
N LYS A 123 -17.56 -16.27 15.46
CA LYS A 123 -16.33 -15.74 14.81
C LYS A 123 -15.16 -15.56 15.77
N VAL A 124 -15.41 -15.11 16.99
CA VAL A 124 -14.36 -14.96 18.01
C VAL A 124 -13.82 -16.33 18.42
N SER A 125 -14.67 -17.37 18.44
CA SER A 125 -14.29 -18.74 18.74
C SER A 125 -13.40 -19.37 17.67
N LEU A 126 -13.64 -19.06 16.38
CA LEU A 126 -12.79 -19.52 15.26
C LEU A 126 -11.38 -18.88 15.33
N SER A 127 -11.31 -17.59 15.63
CA SER A 127 -10.03 -16.87 15.76
C SER A 127 -9.14 -17.41 16.88
N LEU A 128 -9.73 -17.80 18.02
CA LEU A 128 -8.99 -18.37 19.15
C LEU A 128 -8.45 -19.78 18.90
N LYS A 129 -9.01 -20.52 17.95
CA LYS A 129 -8.58 -21.88 17.60
C LYS A 129 -7.59 -21.94 16.44
N ALA A 130 -7.46 -20.89 15.64
CA ALA A 130 -6.64 -20.90 14.42
C ALA A 130 -5.17 -21.27 14.68
N ILE A 131 -4.53 -20.72 15.72
CA ILE A 131 -3.14 -21.08 16.06
C ILE A 131 -3.02 -22.50 16.62
N PRO A 132 -3.86 -22.96 17.57
CA PRO A 132 -3.89 -24.35 17.99
C PRO A 132 -4.13 -25.34 16.84
N ASP A 133 -5.07 -25.04 15.94
CA ASP A 133 -5.36 -25.88 14.78
C ASP A 133 -4.16 -25.96 13.83
N LEU A 134 -3.52 -24.82 13.55
CA LEU A 134 -2.27 -24.76 12.79
C LEU A 134 -1.16 -25.57 13.46
N ALA A 135 -1.01 -25.43 14.78
CA ALA A 135 0.00 -26.17 15.53
C ALA A 135 -0.23 -27.69 15.47
N SER A 136 -1.48 -28.14 15.42
CA SER A 136 -1.85 -29.56 15.33
C SER A 136 -1.49 -30.21 13.99
N CYS A 137 -1.27 -29.41 12.94
CA CYS A 137 -0.84 -29.91 11.63
C CYS A 137 0.62 -30.42 11.63
N VAL A 138 1.39 -30.14 12.69
CA VAL A 138 2.81 -30.53 12.78
C VAL A 138 3.05 -31.47 13.95
N VAL A 139 3.51 -32.67 13.66
CA VAL A 139 3.93 -33.63 14.70
C VAL A 139 5.33 -33.30 15.16
N VAL A 140 5.49 -32.93 16.42
CA VAL A 140 6.78 -32.54 17.03
C VAL A 140 7.13 -33.42 18.22
N ARG A 141 8.44 -33.55 18.51
CA ARG A 141 8.92 -34.34 19.64
C ARG A 141 8.48 -33.75 21.00
N ASN A 142 8.46 -32.41 21.13
CA ASN A 142 8.12 -31.69 22.36
C ASN A 142 6.81 -30.91 22.17
N SER A 143 5.68 -31.60 22.20
CA SER A 143 4.35 -31.03 22.00
C SER A 143 4.01 -29.90 22.97
N ASP A 144 4.42 -30.01 24.23
CA ASP A 144 4.11 -29.03 25.29
C ASP A 144 4.73 -27.65 25.03
N LYS A 145 5.86 -27.59 24.32
CA LYS A 145 6.55 -26.36 24.00
C LYS A 145 6.17 -25.79 22.62
N TRP A 146 5.67 -26.63 21.73
CA TRP A 146 5.43 -26.28 20.34
C TRP A 146 4.39 -25.16 20.19
N LEU A 147 3.21 -25.35 20.73
CA LEU A 147 2.14 -24.36 20.66
C LEU A 147 2.53 -23.01 21.30
N PRO A 148 3.11 -22.93 22.50
CA PRO A 148 3.59 -21.67 23.06
C PRO A 148 4.67 -20.98 22.20
N TYR A 149 5.60 -21.72 21.63
CA TYR A 149 6.66 -21.15 20.79
C TYR A 149 6.14 -20.64 19.46
N LEU A 150 5.29 -21.42 18.78
CA LEU A 150 4.65 -21.01 17.54
C LEU A 150 3.80 -19.76 17.76
N THR A 151 3.02 -19.70 18.84
CA THR A 151 2.21 -18.54 19.17
C THR A 151 3.06 -17.30 19.39
N LYS A 152 4.11 -17.39 20.23
CA LYS A 152 5.03 -16.27 20.47
C LYS A 152 5.69 -15.78 19.20
N TRP A 153 6.13 -16.70 18.34
CA TRP A 153 6.78 -16.36 17.09
C TRP A 153 5.82 -15.65 16.13
N LEU A 154 4.60 -16.16 15.93
CA LEU A 154 3.58 -15.53 15.08
C LEU A 154 3.21 -14.13 15.57
N VAL A 155 2.99 -13.96 16.89
CA VAL A 155 2.72 -12.65 17.49
C VAL A 155 3.89 -11.70 17.26
N ALA A 156 5.13 -12.17 17.43
CA ALA A 156 6.33 -11.35 17.22
C ALA A 156 6.50 -10.95 15.75
N VAL A 157 6.17 -11.83 14.79
CA VAL A 157 6.19 -11.50 13.34
C VAL A 157 5.21 -10.38 13.03
N VAL A 158 3.96 -10.49 13.50
CA VAL A 158 2.94 -9.46 13.27
C VAL A 158 3.32 -8.15 13.98
N ALA A 159 3.75 -8.21 15.23
CA ALA A 159 4.17 -7.02 15.99
C ALA A 159 5.32 -6.29 15.28
N ASN A 160 6.32 -7.03 14.80
CA ASN A 160 7.44 -6.47 14.03
C ASN A 160 6.99 -5.84 12.70
N ALA A 161 6.03 -6.46 12.02
CA ALA A 161 5.49 -5.94 10.78
C ALA A 161 4.66 -4.65 10.97
N MET A 162 4.04 -4.48 12.14
CA MET A 162 3.17 -3.34 12.45
C MET A 162 3.90 -2.17 13.13
N ASP A 163 5.11 -2.36 13.61
CA ASP A 163 5.90 -1.30 14.25
C ASP A 163 6.80 -0.60 13.21
N ASP A 164 6.62 0.71 13.05
CA ASP A 164 7.48 1.57 12.21
C ASP A 164 8.81 1.94 12.89
N ARG A 165 8.90 1.70 14.19
CA ARG A 165 10.12 1.87 14.96
C ARG A 165 10.96 0.59 14.81
N GLU A 166 12.26 0.70 14.90
CA GLU A 166 13.19 -0.44 14.83
C GLU A 166 12.89 -1.53 15.88
N CYS A 167 11.78 -2.25 15.69
CA CYS A 167 11.42 -3.40 16.50
C CYS A 167 12.38 -4.54 16.17
N ARG A 168 13.31 -4.82 17.07
CA ARG A 168 14.30 -5.88 16.88
C ARG A 168 13.73 -7.20 17.37
N ASN A 169 13.09 -7.95 16.49
CA ASN A 169 12.75 -9.33 16.77
C ASN A 169 13.97 -10.22 16.50
N HIS A 170 14.61 -10.70 17.55
CA HIS A 170 15.76 -11.59 17.47
C HIS A 170 15.39 -13.08 17.49
N THR A 171 14.10 -13.41 17.39
CA THR A 171 13.62 -14.79 17.42
C THR A 171 13.37 -15.30 16.01
N CYS A 172 13.83 -16.50 15.70
CA CYS A 172 13.46 -17.20 14.48
C CYS A 172 12.87 -18.58 14.81
N LEU A 173 11.91 -19.02 13.99
CA LEU A 173 11.38 -20.37 14.08
C LEU A 173 12.27 -21.31 13.29
N VAL A 174 12.85 -22.30 13.97
CA VAL A 174 13.71 -23.33 13.35
C VAL A 174 13.05 -24.69 13.47
N LEU A 175 12.74 -25.30 12.33
CA LEU A 175 12.22 -26.66 12.25
C LEU A 175 13.36 -27.62 11.89
N THR A 176 13.72 -28.52 12.80
CA THR A 176 14.72 -29.56 12.59
C THR A 176 14.08 -30.91 12.40
N GLY A 177 14.70 -31.79 11.62
CA GLY A 177 14.22 -33.14 11.38
C GLY A 177 14.75 -33.70 10.05
N GLU A 178 14.40 -34.95 9.76
CA GLU A 178 14.82 -35.67 8.55
C GLU A 178 14.42 -34.91 7.26
N GLN A 179 15.14 -35.17 6.20
CA GLN A 179 14.80 -34.67 4.87
C GLN A 179 13.45 -35.24 4.39
N GLY A 180 12.69 -34.48 3.57
CA GLY A 180 11.40 -34.94 3.04
C GLY A 180 10.22 -34.83 4.00
N LYS A 181 10.37 -34.19 5.16
CA LYS A 181 9.29 -33.98 6.15
C LYS A 181 8.52 -32.67 5.97
N PHE A 182 8.49 -32.10 4.77
CA PHE A 182 7.71 -30.93 4.39
C PHE A 182 7.90 -29.66 5.26
N LYS A 183 9.06 -29.53 5.93
CA LYS A 183 9.35 -28.37 6.79
C LYS A 183 9.30 -27.04 6.05
N THR A 184 9.96 -26.97 4.90
CA THR A 184 9.97 -25.76 4.03
C THR A 184 8.58 -25.49 3.50
N THR A 185 7.86 -26.51 3.02
CA THR A 185 6.48 -26.38 2.54
C THR A 185 5.56 -25.82 3.62
N PHE A 186 5.70 -26.27 4.87
CA PHE A 186 4.92 -25.72 5.99
C PHE A 186 5.20 -24.23 6.19
N LEU A 187 6.47 -23.81 6.19
CA LEU A 187 6.85 -22.40 6.35
C LEU A 187 6.36 -21.54 5.18
N ASP A 188 6.44 -22.05 3.96
CA ASP A 188 5.93 -21.36 2.76
C ASP A 188 4.41 -21.13 2.82
N LEU A 189 3.67 -22.13 3.28
CA LEU A 189 2.22 -22.04 3.45
C LEU A 189 1.78 -21.09 4.58
N LEU A 190 2.67 -20.74 5.51
CA LEU A 190 2.37 -19.73 6.53
C LEU A 190 2.32 -18.32 5.94
N CYS A 191 3.01 -18.07 4.82
CA CYS A 191 2.97 -16.76 4.18
C CYS A 191 1.66 -16.61 3.39
N PRO A 192 0.84 -15.60 3.70
CA PRO A 192 -0.37 -15.33 2.93
C PRO A 192 -0.06 -15.06 1.45
N PRO A 193 -0.88 -15.54 0.49
CA PRO A 193 -0.63 -15.33 -0.95
C PRO A 193 -0.41 -13.86 -1.33
N ALA A 194 -1.11 -12.93 -0.67
CA ALA A 194 -0.94 -11.49 -0.89
C ALA A 194 0.44 -10.97 -0.47
N LEU A 195 1.19 -11.71 0.35
CA LEU A 195 2.51 -11.35 0.86
C LEU A 195 3.64 -12.20 0.27
N HIS A 196 3.37 -13.11 -0.66
CA HIS A 196 4.42 -13.97 -1.27
C HIS A 196 5.55 -13.16 -1.92
N GLY A 197 5.28 -11.96 -2.45
CA GLY A 197 6.30 -11.08 -3.00
C GLY A 197 7.27 -10.47 -1.97
N TYR A 198 7.02 -10.68 -0.68
CA TYR A 198 7.81 -10.21 0.46
C TYR A 198 8.46 -11.35 1.25
N SER A 199 8.16 -12.60 0.92
CA SER A 199 8.81 -13.77 1.49
C SER A 199 10.04 -14.14 0.63
N TYR A 200 11.10 -14.53 1.29
CA TYR A 200 12.30 -15.08 0.64
C TYR A 200 12.47 -16.53 1.08
N THR A 201 12.37 -17.44 0.13
CA THR A 201 12.71 -18.85 0.29
C THR A 201 14.02 -19.08 -0.47
N GLY A 202 15.10 -19.24 0.28
CA GLY A 202 16.45 -19.53 -0.26
C GLY A 202 16.61 -20.98 -0.68
#